data_02191fec596464970c0ad75f14734d82
#
_entry.id   02191fec596464970c0ad75f14734d82
#
_cell.length_a   1.000
_cell.length_b   1.000
_cell.length_c   1.000
_cell.angle_alpha   90.00
_cell.angle_beta   90.00
_cell.angle_gamma   90.00
#
_symmetry.space_group_name_H-M   'P 1'
#
loop_
_entity.id
_entity.type
_entity.pdbx_description
1 polymer ?
#
loop_
_entity_poly.entity_id
_entity_poly.type
_entity_poly.pdbx_seq_one_letter_code
_entity_poly.pdbx_strand_id
1 'polypeptide(L)'
;MAKKIAVFGDSILKGAVTGYSDHLFDILPENSLTLAQKVLGFGLFNDSVFGSTITKSQKRLNKFFEKGEKADIVIIESGGNDSDYDWTQVAADPKNLELKPRTPLADYMRILSEMVQTVKENGAFPVVMTMPSLVADRWYNHITRTLDETGKSNVNSFLGENPIDKLSKNHEVYNLNLMEYCFKKGIFMIDMRKALLEAPDYRALMCQDGIHPNQNGYQYMSKVWEQILPEIL
;
A
#
# COMPACT_ATOMS: atom_id res chain seq x y z
N MET A 1 -11.32 -27.62 -6.59
CA MET A 1 -10.33 -27.28 -5.54
C MET A 1 -10.45 -25.80 -5.26
N ALA A 2 -10.29 -25.37 -4.00
CA ALA A 2 -10.26 -23.95 -3.67
C ALA A 2 -9.07 -23.26 -4.37
N LYS A 3 -9.29 -22.09 -4.97
CA LYS A 3 -8.21 -21.32 -5.60
C LYS A 3 -7.19 -20.84 -4.56
N LYS A 4 -5.92 -20.77 -4.95
CA LYS A 4 -4.83 -20.24 -4.15
C LYS A 4 -4.52 -18.81 -4.55
N ILE A 5 -4.61 -17.88 -3.59
CA ILE A 5 -4.23 -16.48 -3.74
C ILE A 5 -2.85 -16.27 -3.13
N ALA A 6 -1.91 -15.70 -3.89
CA ALA A 6 -0.65 -15.18 -3.37
C ALA A 6 -0.69 -13.65 -3.33
N VAL A 7 -0.10 -13.05 -2.30
CA VAL A 7 -0.14 -11.60 -2.06
C VAL A 7 1.27 -11.07 -1.86
N PHE A 8 1.61 -10.03 -2.62
CA PHE A 8 2.88 -9.31 -2.50
C PHE A 8 2.57 -7.84 -2.24
N GLY A 9 2.51 -7.50 -0.98
CA GLY A 9 2.11 -6.19 -0.49
C GLY A 9 3.08 -5.59 0.53
N ASP A 10 2.63 -4.54 1.16
CA ASP A 10 3.36 -3.85 2.22
C ASP A 10 2.70 -4.03 3.61
N SER A 11 2.86 -3.03 4.48
CA SER A 11 2.30 -3.03 5.83
C SER A 11 0.77 -3.08 5.87
N ILE A 12 0.09 -2.58 4.85
CA ILE A 12 -1.37 -2.57 4.77
C ILE A 12 -1.90 -4.00 4.70
N LEU A 13 -1.46 -4.80 3.71
CA LEU A 13 -1.91 -6.19 3.61
C LEU A 13 -1.21 -7.13 4.60
N LYS A 14 -0.17 -6.64 5.29
CA LYS A 14 0.41 -7.32 6.46
C LYS A 14 -0.51 -7.24 7.68
N GLY A 15 -1.32 -6.20 7.79
CA GLY A 15 -2.19 -5.94 8.94
C GLY A 15 -1.55 -5.06 10.00
N ALA A 16 -0.67 -4.13 9.60
CA ALA A 16 -0.02 -3.22 10.53
C ALA A 16 -1.00 -2.19 11.09
N VAL A 17 -0.86 -1.90 12.37
CA VAL A 17 -1.64 -0.89 13.12
C VAL A 17 -0.71 -0.09 14.02
N THR A 18 -1.14 1.11 14.43
CA THR A 18 -0.42 1.96 15.38
C THR A 18 -1.30 2.27 16.59
N GLY A 19 -0.66 2.50 17.76
CA GLY A 19 -1.36 2.93 18.95
C GLY A 19 -2.10 1.82 19.72
N TYR A 20 -1.72 0.55 19.49
CA TYR A 20 -2.29 -0.61 20.19
C TYR A 20 -1.40 -1.11 21.33
N SER A 21 -0.12 -0.78 21.31
CA SER A 21 0.84 -1.09 22.36
C SER A 21 1.87 0.04 22.47
N ASP A 22 2.89 -0.14 23.33
CA ASP A 22 4.04 0.76 23.44
C ASP A 22 4.99 0.67 22.25
N HIS A 23 4.78 -0.31 21.34
CA HIS A 23 5.52 -0.41 20.09
C HIS A 23 5.03 0.62 19.08
N LEU A 24 5.93 1.06 18.21
CA LEU A 24 5.60 1.99 17.13
C LEU A 24 4.53 1.42 16.19
N PHE A 25 4.59 0.10 15.97
CA PHE A 25 3.64 -0.65 15.15
C PHE A 25 3.38 -2.02 15.76
N ASP A 26 2.14 -2.47 15.63
CA ASP A 26 1.71 -3.84 15.91
C ASP A 26 1.21 -4.49 14.61
N ILE A 27 1.13 -5.80 14.60
CA ILE A 27 0.52 -6.56 13.50
C ILE A 27 -0.71 -7.27 14.06
N LEU A 28 -1.87 -7.00 13.49
CA LEU A 28 -3.09 -7.71 13.88
C LEU A 28 -2.97 -9.20 13.51
N PRO A 29 -3.42 -10.10 14.39
CA PRO A 29 -3.45 -11.54 14.11
C PRO A 29 -4.30 -11.85 12.87
N GLU A 30 -5.32 -11.03 12.63
CA GLU A 30 -6.26 -11.13 11.52
C GLU A 30 -6.30 -9.82 10.75
N ASN A 31 -5.74 -9.81 9.55
CA ASN A 31 -5.84 -8.70 8.60
C ASN A 31 -7.07 -8.88 7.69
N SER A 32 -7.33 -7.93 6.80
CA SER A 32 -8.50 -7.94 5.93
C SER A 32 -8.60 -9.19 5.05
N LEU A 33 -7.48 -9.71 4.55
CA LEU A 33 -7.46 -10.90 3.70
C LEU A 33 -7.67 -12.19 4.48
N THR A 34 -7.11 -12.30 5.70
CA THR A 34 -7.34 -13.48 6.55
C THR A 34 -8.80 -13.53 7.04
N LEU A 35 -9.42 -12.38 7.27
CA LEU A 35 -10.85 -12.31 7.58
C LEU A 35 -11.70 -12.76 6.37
N ALA A 36 -11.44 -12.24 5.18
CA ALA A 36 -12.13 -12.63 3.95
C ALA A 36 -11.91 -14.12 3.61
N GLN A 37 -10.70 -14.64 3.83
CA GLN A 37 -10.38 -16.05 3.64
C GLN A 37 -11.28 -16.98 4.46
N LYS A 38 -11.57 -16.63 5.70
CA LYS A 38 -12.46 -17.42 6.57
C LYS A 38 -13.87 -17.55 6.01
N VAL A 39 -14.33 -16.52 5.31
CA VAL A 39 -15.68 -16.48 4.72
C VAL A 39 -15.70 -17.18 3.35
N LEU A 40 -14.71 -16.92 2.50
CA LEU A 40 -14.71 -17.35 1.09
C LEU A 40 -13.98 -18.68 0.86
N GLY A 41 -13.15 -19.15 1.79
CA GLY A 41 -12.54 -20.49 1.75
C GLY A 41 -11.40 -20.67 0.75
N PHE A 42 -10.76 -19.59 0.26
CA PHE A 42 -9.59 -19.70 -0.62
C PHE A 42 -8.29 -20.03 0.14
N GLY A 43 -7.31 -20.60 -0.54
CA GLY A 43 -5.95 -20.76 0.00
C GLY A 43 -5.21 -19.42 -0.05
N LEU A 44 -4.54 -19.01 1.04
CA LEU A 44 -3.84 -17.72 1.12
C LEU A 44 -2.34 -17.92 1.41
N PHE A 45 -1.50 -17.38 0.53
CA PHE A 45 -0.08 -17.15 0.77
C PHE A 45 0.14 -15.62 0.82
N ASN A 46 0.37 -15.06 2.00
CA ASN A 46 0.57 -13.62 2.18
C ASN A 46 2.04 -13.32 2.50
N ASP A 47 2.77 -12.80 1.53
CA ASP A 47 4.17 -12.34 1.64
C ASP A 47 4.26 -10.80 1.70
N SER A 48 3.30 -10.16 2.37
CA SER A 48 3.34 -8.72 2.63
C SER A 48 4.35 -8.39 3.73
N VAL A 49 5.13 -7.33 3.52
CA VAL A 49 6.22 -6.94 4.42
C VAL A 49 6.16 -5.46 4.76
N PHE A 50 6.27 -5.14 6.04
CA PHE A 50 6.29 -3.77 6.55
C PHE A 50 7.36 -2.91 5.85
N GLY A 51 7.00 -1.70 5.41
CA GLY A 51 7.91 -0.77 4.73
C GLY A 51 8.40 -1.25 3.36
N SER A 52 7.67 -2.19 2.72
CA SER A 52 8.03 -2.70 1.41
C SER A 52 7.72 -1.69 0.31
N THR A 53 8.70 -1.42 -0.54
CA THR A 53 8.50 -0.77 -1.84
C THR A 53 8.22 -1.81 -2.92
N ILE A 54 7.72 -1.38 -4.06
CA ILE A 54 7.44 -2.26 -5.22
C ILE A 54 8.66 -3.06 -5.65
N THR A 55 9.86 -2.48 -5.59
CA THR A 55 11.13 -3.17 -5.89
C THR A 55 11.37 -4.37 -4.97
N LYS A 56 11.06 -4.22 -3.67
CA LYS A 56 11.19 -5.32 -2.71
C LYS A 56 10.10 -6.38 -2.93
N SER A 57 8.88 -5.95 -3.27
CA SER A 57 7.77 -6.85 -3.60
C SER A 57 8.06 -7.66 -4.86
N GLN A 58 8.62 -7.04 -5.91
CA GLN A 58 9.04 -7.72 -7.13
C GLN A 58 10.06 -8.83 -6.86
N LYS A 59 11.09 -8.54 -6.04
CA LYS A 59 12.09 -9.55 -5.67
C LYS A 59 11.47 -10.78 -4.97
N ARG A 60 10.47 -10.55 -4.11
CA ARG A 60 9.76 -11.65 -3.44
C ARG A 60 8.86 -12.43 -4.38
N LEU A 61 8.15 -11.74 -5.29
CA LEU A 61 7.35 -12.36 -6.34
C LEU A 61 8.20 -13.26 -7.25
N ASN A 62 9.33 -12.75 -7.72
CA ASN A 62 10.25 -13.53 -8.57
C ASN A 62 10.74 -14.78 -7.82
N LYS A 63 11.20 -14.61 -6.58
CA LYS A 63 11.65 -15.74 -5.75
C LYS A 63 10.55 -16.77 -5.47
N PHE A 64 9.29 -16.36 -5.36
CA PHE A 64 8.14 -17.25 -5.21
C PHE A 64 8.04 -18.18 -6.42
N PHE A 65 8.05 -17.65 -7.63
CA PHE A 65 7.98 -18.46 -8.85
C PHE A 65 9.26 -19.25 -9.13
N GLU A 66 10.44 -18.69 -8.87
CA GLU A 66 11.73 -19.40 -8.99
C GLU A 66 11.81 -20.67 -8.12
N LYS A 67 11.13 -20.69 -6.97
CA LYS A 67 11.00 -21.86 -6.10
C LYS A 67 9.98 -22.91 -6.62
N GLY A 68 9.33 -22.66 -7.76
CA GLY A 68 8.28 -23.53 -8.30
C GLY A 68 6.94 -23.40 -7.58
N GLU A 69 6.77 -22.40 -6.72
CA GLU A 69 5.48 -22.12 -6.08
C GLU A 69 4.44 -21.67 -7.12
N LYS A 70 3.18 -22.00 -6.85
CA LYS A 70 2.07 -21.69 -7.75
C LYS A 70 0.94 -20.97 -7.01
N ALA A 71 0.25 -20.09 -7.73
CA ALA A 71 -0.99 -19.45 -7.30
C ALA A 71 -1.92 -19.34 -8.50
N ASP A 72 -3.23 -19.35 -8.27
CA ASP A 72 -4.23 -19.08 -9.31
C ASP A 72 -4.40 -17.58 -9.53
N ILE A 73 -4.28 -16.82 -8.43
CA ILE A 73 -4.43 -15.35 -8.40
C ILE A 73 -3.24 -14.77 -7.64
N VAL A 74 -2.69 -13.67 -8.16
CA VAL A 74 -1.65 -12.90 -7.46
C VAL A 74 -2.12 -11.47 -7.25
N ILE A 75 -2.23 -11.05 -6.00
CA ILE A 75 -2.56 -9.68 -5.61
C ILE A 75 -1.26 -8.89 -5.42
N ILE A 76 -1.13 -7.78 -6.14
CA ILE A 76 -0.04 -6.81 -6.04
C ILE A 76 -0.60 -5.56 -5.36
N GLU A 77 -0.01 -5.19 -4.23
CA GLU A 77 -0.32 -3.97 -3.49
C GLU A 77 0.99 -3.28 -3.11
N SER A 78 1.15 -2.04 -3.54
CA SER A 78 2.31 -1.18 -3.23
C SER A 78 2.04 0.25 -3.72
N GLY A 79 2.92 1.16 -3.34
CA GLY A 79 2.85 2.54 -3.79
C GLY A 79 2.90 3.55 -2.64
N GLY A 80 2.33 3.23 -1.48
CA GLY A 80 2.38 4.09 -0.31
C GLY A 80 3.82 4.39 0.11
N ASN A 81 4.62 3.34 0.32
CA ASN A 81 6.05 3.50 0.62
C ASN A 81 6.85 4.05 -0.57
N ASP A 82 6.44 3.73 -1.80
CA ASP A 82 7.14 4.15 -3.01
C ASP A 82 7.03 5.66 -3.24
N SER A 83 5.84 6.22 -3.02
CA SER A 83 5.55 7.65 -3.16
C SER A 83 6.10 8.50 -2.02
N ASP A 84 6.53 7.88 -0.92
CA ASP A 84 7.03 8.55 0.28
C ASP A 84 8.52 8.91 0.18
N TYR A 85 8.93 9.85 1.03
CA TYR A 85 10.32 10.33 1.09
C TYR A 85 11.05 9.76 2.31
N ASP A 86 12.37 9.91 2.34
CA ASP A 86 13.17 9.78 3.55
C ASP A 86 13.07 11.09 4.34
N TRP A 87 12.16 11.15 5.28
CA TRP A 87 11.91 12.35 6.07
C TRP A 87 13.08 12.76 6.96
N THR A 88 13.97 11.84 7.30
CA THR A 88 15.21 12.16 8.02
C THR A 88 16.15 12.99 7.13
N GLN A 89 16.28 12.60 5.86
CA GLN A 89 17.09 13.39 4.90
C GLN A 89 16.43 14.74 4.59
N VAL A 90 15.12 14.78 4.43
CA VAL A 90 14.38 16.05 4.23
C VAL A 90 14.56 16.99 5.41
N ALA A 91 14.44 16.47 6.64
CA ALA A 91 14.63 17.27 7.87
C ALA A 91 16.07 17.77 8.03
N ALA A 92 17.06 17.04 7.53
CA ALA A 92 18.46 17.43 7.60
C ALA A 92 18.82 18.49 6.55
N ASP A 93 18.39 18.33 5.30
CA ASP A 93 18.66 19.27 4.19
C ASP A 93 17.51 19.29 3.16
N PRO A 94 16.55 20.21 3.29
CA PRO A 94 15.38 20.29 2.41
C PRO A 94 15.71 20.79 0.99
N LYS A 95 16.93 21.30 0.75
CA LYS A 95 17.40 21.80 -0.56
C LYS A 95 18.25 20.79 -1.32
N ASN A 96 18.48 19.63 -0.74
CA ASN A 96 19.23 18.57 -1.42
C ASN A 96 18.51 18.16 -2.70
N LEU A 97 19.15 18.34 -3.84
CA LEU A 97 18.61 18.04 -5.17
C LEU A 97 18.42 16.53 -5.44
N GLU A 98 19.02 15.68 -4.61
CA GLU A 98 18.86 14.23 -4.69
C GLU A 98 17.59 13.72 -3.96
N LEU A 99 16.87 14.59 -3.27
CA LEU A 99 15.62 14.22 -2.62
C LEU A 99 14.57 13.81 -3.66
N LYS A 100 14.15 12.57 -3.59
CA LYS A 100 13.17 11.96 -4.46
C LYS A 100 12.32 10.95 -3.68
N PRO A 101 11.13 10.59 -4.17
CA PRO A 101 10.38 9.48 -3.62
C PRO A 101 11.25 8.21 -3.58
N ARG A 102 11.00 7.33 -2.62
CA ARG A 102 11.77 6.08 -2.42
C ARG A 102 11.85 5.23 -3.68
N THR A 103 10.78 5.24 -4.51
CA THR A 103 10.79 4.70 -5.87
C THR A 103 10.19 5.75 -6.80
N PRO A 104 10.98 6.44 -7.64
CA PRO A 104 10.45 7.42 -8.59
C PRO A 104 9.31 6.84 -9.42
N LEU A 105 8.30 7.66 -9.76
CA LEU A 105 7.08 7.22 -10.42
C LEU A 105 7.33 6.40 -11.70
N ALA A 106 8.28 6.82 -12.52
CA ALA A 106 8.61 6.09 -13.76
C ALA A 106 9.13 4.67 -13.48
N ASP A 107 9.97 4.51 -12.45
CA ASP A 107 10.48 3.20 -12.03
C ASP A 107 9.37 2.37 -11.39
N TYR A 108 8.52 2.99 -10.55
CA TYR A 108 7.36 2.32 -9.97
C TYR A 108 6.45 1.72 -11.05
N MET A 109 6.08 2.51 -12.07
CA MET A 109 5.21 2.06 -13.16
C MET A 109 5.85 0.98 -14.02
N ARG A 110 7.17 1.09 -14.30
CA ARG A 110 7.93 0.06 -15.02
C ARG A 110 7.91 -1.26 -14.23
N ILE A 111 8.21 -1.21 -12.94
CA ILE A 111 8.26 -2.41 -12.07
C ILE A 111 6.87 -3.03 -11.92
N LEU A 112 5.81 -2.22 -11.75
CA LEU A 112 4.43 -2.70 -11.72
C LEU A 112 4.09 -3.50 -13.00
N SER A 113 4.47 -2.96 -14.16
CA SER A 113 4.26 -3.64 -15.44
C SER A 113 5.03 -4.95 -15.53
N GLU A 114 6.27 -4.98 -15.08
CA GLU A 114 7.09 -6.20 -15.03
C GLU A 114 6.49 -7.25 -14.08
N MET A 115 6.03 -6.86 -12.91
CA MET A 115 5.37 -7.78 -11.96
C MET A 115 4.11 -8.40 -12.56
N VAL A 116 3.25 -7.58 -13.18
CA VAL A 116 2.04 -8.06 -13.86
C VAL A 116 2.38 -9.05 -14.97
N GLN A 117 3.42 -8.75 -15.75
CA GLN A 117 3.87 -9.65 -16.82
C GLN A 117 4.41 -10.96 -16.25
N THR A 118 5.24 -10.92 -15.20
CA THR A 118 5.75 -12.12 -14.50
C THR A 118 4.61 -13.00 -14.00
N VAL A 119 3.55 -12.42 -13.43
CA VAL A 119 2.39 -13.16 -12.96
C VAL A 119 1.70 -13.89 -14.12
N LYS A 120 1.47 -13.21 -15.24
CA LYS A 120 0.84 -13.80 -16.45
C LYS A 120 1.69 -14.92 -17.06
N GLU A 121 2.99 -14.73 -17.15
CA GLU A 121 3.93 -15.72 -17.69
C GLU A 121 3.99 -17.01 -16.86
N ASN A 122 3.70 -16.91 -15.57
CA ASN A 122 3.60 -18.06 -14.67
C ASN A 122 2.18 -18.64 -14.58
N GLY A 123 1.25 -18.22 -15.47
CA GLY A 123 -0.10 -18.75 -15.58
C GLY A 123 -1.06 -18.32 -14.47
N ALA A 124 -0.71 -17.35 -13.66
CA ALA A 124 -1.56 -16.79 -12.63
C ALA A 124 -2.35 -15.55 -13.12
N PHE A 125 -3.48 -15.27 -12.48
CA PHE A 125 -4.30 -14.10 -12.78
C PHE A 125 -3.81 -12.88 -11.94
N PRO A 126 -3.31 -11.80 -12.57
CA PRO A 126 -2.86 -10.63 -11.85
C PRO A 126 -4.02 -9.76 -11.39
N VAL A 127 -3.98 -9.36 -10.13
CA VAL A 127 -4.89 -8.41 -9.50
C VAL A 127 -4.06 -7.29 -8.88
N VAL A 128 -4.42 -6.06 -9.14
CA VAL A 128 -3.76 -4.89 -8.56
C VAL A 128 -4.74 -4.20 -7.61
N MET A 129 -4.29 -3.87 -6.40
CA MET A 129 -5.08 -3.10 -5.44
C MET A 129 -4.65 -1.63 -5.45
N THR A 130 -5.62 -0.71 -5.47
CA THR A 130 -5.35 0.71 -5.25
C THR A 130 -4.89 0.98 -3.83
N MET A 131 -4.07 2.01 -3.65
CA MET A 131 -3.59 2.41 -2.33
C MET A 131 -4.74 2.96 -1.47
N PRO A 132 -4.91 2.53 -0.22
CA PRO A 132 -5.82 3.16 0.73
C PRO A 132 -5.62 4.68 0.79
N SER A 133 -6.68 5.41 1.10
CA SER A 133 -6.62 6.87 1.16
C SER A 133 -5.73 7.34 2.31
N LEU A 134 -4.86 8.31 2.03
CA LEU A 134 -4.03 8.96 3.03
C LEU A 134 -4.85 9.97 3.84
N VAL A 135 -4.72 9.95 5.19
CA VAL A 135 -5.16 11.02 6.07
C VAL A 135 -3.97 11.96 6.30
N ALA A 136 -3.77 12.87 5.35
CA ALA A 136 -2.50 13.58 5.18
C ALA A 136 -2.10 14.48 6.35
N ASP A 137 -3.05 15.07 7.07
CA ASP A 137 -2.78 15.85 8.29
C ASP A 137 -2.24 14.96 9.43
N ARG A 138 -2.78 13.74 9.58
CA ARG A 138 -2.24 12.77 10.54
C ARG A 138 -0.85 12.31 10.12
N TRP A 139 -0.66 12.02 8.82
CA TRP A 139 0.66 11.63 8.30
C TRP A 139 1.70 12.74 8.49
N TYR A 140 1.34 13.99 8.21
CA TYR A 140 2.22 15.13 8.48
C TYR A 140 2.62 15.18 9.96
N ASN A 141 1.65 15.07 10.88
CA ASN A 141 1.93 15.04 12.31
C ASN A 141 2.83 13.84 12.69
N HIS A 142 2.61 12.69 12.06
CA HIS A 142 3.41 11.49 12.31
C HIS A 142 4.87 11.66 11.89
N ILE A 143 5.16 12.18 10.72
CA ILE A 143 6.53 12.37 10.22
C ILE A 143 7.29 13.48 10.95
N THR A 144 6.57 14.43 11.53
CA THR A 144 7.18 15.57 12.25
C THR A 144 7.22 15.40 13.77
N ARG A 145 6.61 14.35 14.33
CA ARG A 145 6.40 14.19 15.78
C ARG A 145 7.66 14.19 16.64
N THR A 146 8.78 13.71 16.10
CA THR A 146 10.07 13.60 16.82
C THR A 146 11.10 14.62 16.36
N LEU A 147 10.74 15.50 15.43
CA LEU A 147 11.64 16.52 14.91
C LEU A 147 11.69 17.73 15.86
N ASP A 148 12.85 18.32 15.98
CA ASP A 148 13.01 19.65 16.58
C ASP A 148 12.44 20.75 15.66
N GLU A 149 12.45 21.98 16.12
CA GLU A 149 11.90 23.11 15.35
C GLU A 149 12.64 23.34 14.02
N THR A 150 13.94 23.07 13.95
CA THR A 150 14.72 23.18 12.72
C THR A 150 14.30 22.11 11.72
N GLY A 151 14.19 20.85 12.16
CA GLY A 151 13.73 19.76 11.33
C GLY A 151 12.31 19.96 10.80
N LYS A 152 11.39 20.44 11.65
CA LYS A 152 10.03 20.81 11.22
C LYS A 152 10.03 21.93 10.19
N SER A 153 10.83 22.99 10.41
CA SER A 153 10.98 24.07 9.45
C SER A 153 11.51 23.60 8.12
N ASN A 154 12.48 22.68 8.13
CA ASN A 154 13.03 22.08 6.92
C ASN A 154 11.99 21.25 6.16
N VAL A 155 11.22 20.40 6.85
CA VAL A 155 10.11 19.64 6.25
C VAL A 155 9.07 20.58 5.62
N ASN A 156 8.70 21.66 6.31
CA ASN A 156 7.77 22.67 5.79
C ASN A 156 8.35 23.38 4.56
N SER A 157 9.63 23.73 4.59
CA SER A 157 10.32 24.35 3.44
C SER A 157 10.30 23.43 2.20
N PHE A 158 10.52 22.15 2.40
CA PHE A 158 10.47 21.14 1.33
C PHE A 158 9.05 20.95 0.78
N LEU A 159 8.05 20.89 1.65
CA LEU A 159 6.66 20.68 1.25
C LEU A 159 6.01 21.96 0.68
N GLY A 160 6.50 23.15 1.04
CA GLY A 160 6.01 24.44 0.56
C GLY A 160 4.81 24.96 1.35
N GLU A 161 4.05 25.89 0.77
CA GLU A 161 2.99 26.65 1.47
C GLU A 161 1.84 25.77 2.00
N ASN A 162 1.55 24.66 1.33
CA ASN A 162 0.46 23.74 1.70
C ASN A 162 1.01 22.32 1.91
N PRO A 163 1.65 22.02 3.06
CA PRO A 163 2.28 20.73 3.30
C PRO A 163 1.34 19.54 3.17
N ILE A 164 0.11 19.68 3.65
CA ILE A 164 -0.90 18.62 3.62
C ILE A 164 -1.32 18.29 2.18
N ASP A 165 -1.57 19.30 1.37
CA ASP A 165 -1.94 19.13 -0.04
C ASP A 165 -0.79 18.51 -0.84
N LYS A 166 0.46 18.88 -0.53
CA LYS A 166 1.63 18.30 -1.19
C LYS A 166 1.77 16.80 -0.91
N LEU A 167 1.58 16.38 0.34
CA LEU A 167 1.60 14.98 0.74
C LEU A 167 0.48 14.20 0.05
N SER A 168 -0.76 14.72 0.11
CA SER A 168 -1.92 14.13 -0.57
C SER A 168 -1.68 13.99 -2.07
N LYS A 169 -1.23 15.07 -2.72
CA LYS A 169 -0.98 15.11 -4.16
C LYS A 169 0.04 14.06 -4.60
N ASN A 170 1.15 13.93 -3.86
CA ASN A 170 2.18 12.96 -4.24
C ASN A 170 1.64 11.52 -4.21
N HIS A 171 0.96 11.15 -3.13
CA HIS A 171 0.32 9.85 -2.99
C HIS A 171 -0.75 9.62 -4.07
N GLU A 172 -1.56 10.64 -4.38
CA GLU A 172 -2.60 10.59 -5.40
C GLU A 172 -2.04 10.36 -6.81
N VAL A 173 -0.94 11.02 -7.17
CA VAL A 173 -0.29 10.85 -8.48
C VAL A 173 0.11 9.40 -8.73
N TYR A 174 0.66 8.70 -7.73
CA TYR A 174 1.00 7.28 -7.87
C TYR A 174 -0.27 6.43 -8.06
N ASN A 175 -1.30 6.70 -7.25
CA ASN A 175 -2.56 5.95 -7.33
C ASN A 175 -3.25 6.13 -8.69
N LEU A 176 -3.34 7.36 -9.20
CA LEU A 176 -3.95 7.65 -10.50
C LEU A 176 -3.20 6.98 -11.66
N ASN A 177 -1.86 6.99 -11.64
CA ASN A 177 -1.06 6.30 -12.66
C ASN A 177 -1.24 4.77 -12.62
N LEU A 178 -1.33 4.19 -11.41
CA LEU A 178 -1.66 2.78 -11.22
C LEU A 178 -3.03 2.46 -11.82
N MET A 179 -4.05 3.25 -11.51
CA MET A 179 -5.41 3.06 -12.02
C MET A 179 -5.46 3.19 -13.55
N GLU A 180 -4.81 4.22 -14.10
CA GLU A 180 -4.71 4.41 -15.55
C GLU A 180 -4.02 3.23 -16.24
N TYR A 181 -2.94 2.71 -15.65
CA TYR A 181 -2.27 1.51 -16.14
C TYR A 181 -3.21 0.29 -16.16
N CYS A 182 -3.90 0.03 -15.05
CA CYS A 182 -4.83 -1.09 -14.97
C CYS A 182 -5.93 -0.98 -16.02
N PHE A 183 -6.52 0.20 -16.16
CA PHE A 183 -7.55 0.47 -17.16
C PHE A 183 -7.03 0.24 -18.59
N LYS A 184 -5.90 0.86 -18.96
CA LYS A 184 -5.31 0.74 -20.32
C LYS A 184 -4.88 -0.68 -20.68
N LYS A 185 -4.49 -1.49 -19.69
CA LYS A 185 -3.98 -2.85 -19.89
C LYS A 185 -5.03 -3.95 -19.61
N GLY A 186 -6.25 -3.58 -19.24
CA GLY A 186 -7.30 -4.55 -18.87
C GLY A 186 -6.89 -5.43 -17.69
N ILE A 187 -6.19 -4.86 -16.68
CA ILE A 187 -5.80 -5.57 -15.47
C ILE A 187 -6.94 -5.45 -14.46
N PHE A 188 -7.33 -6.58 -13.87
CA PHE A 188 -8.33 -6.58 -12.82
C PHE A 188 -7.81 -5.76 -11.62
N MET A 189 -8.60 -4.76 -11.23
CA MET A 189 -8.22 -3.83 -10.17
C MET A 189 -9.24 -3.85 -9.05
N ILE A 190 -8.76 -3.95 -7.83
CA ILE A 190 -9.59 -3.78 -6.63
C ILE A 190 -9.41 -2.35 -6.13
N ASP A 191 -10.46 -1.54 -6.29
CA ASP A 191 -10.43 -0.14 -5.89
C ASP A 191 -10.74 0.03 -4.39
N MET A 192 -9.78 -0.39 -3.58
CA MET A 192 -9.85 -0.26 -2.12
C MET A 192 -9.89 1.20 -1.67
N ARG A 193 -9.22 2.10 -2.44
CA ARG A 193 -9.24 3.53 -2.16
C ARG A 193 -10.65 4.10 -2.23
N LYS A 194 -11.35 3.84 -3.34
CA LYS A 194 -12.73 4.27 -3.53
C LYS A 194 -13.64 3.73 -2.42
N ALA A 195 -13.53 2.43 -2.14
CA ALA A 195 -14.35 1.79 -1.10
C ALA A 195 -14.16 2.44 0.28
N LEU A 196 -12.91 2.73 0.68
CA LEU A 196 -12.64 3.41 1.95
C LEU A 196 -13.14 4.86 1.96
N LEU A 197 -12.99 5.61 0.85
CA LEU A 197 -13.46 6.99 0.75
C LEU A 197 -14.99 7.10 0.76
N GLU A 198 -15.70 6.08 0.26
CA GLU A 198 -17.16 6.01 0.29
C GLU A 198 -17.72 5.59 1.67
N ALA A 199 -16.87 5.15 2.59
CA ALA A 199 -17.30 4.90 3.97
C ALA A 199 -17.80 6.21 4.61
N PRO A 200 -18.87 6.17 5.43
CA PRO A 200 -19.46 7.37 6.06
C PRO A 200 -18.44 8.22 6.82
N ASP A 201 -17.44 7.60 7.44
CA ASP A 201 -16.31 8.27 8.08
C ASP A 201 -15.03 7.44 7.85
N TYR A 202 -14.38 7.65 6.68
CA TYR A 202 -13.15 6.93 6.37
C TYR A 202 -12.00 7.24 7.35
N ARG A 203 -12.02 8.44 7.95
CA ARG A 203 -10.98 8.85 8.92
C ARG A 203 -11.06 8.02 10.21
N ALA A 204 -12.26 7.57 10.60
CA ALA A 204 -12.46 6.67 11.74
C ALA A 204 -11.97 5.24 11.45
N LEU A 205 -11.73 4.88 10.19
CA LEU A 205 -11.18 3.59 9.78
C LEU A 205 -9.64 3.57 9.76
N MET A 206 -8.99 4.71 9.98
CA MET A 206 -7.53 4.86 9.90
C MET A 206 -6.91 5.10 11.27
N CYS A 207 -5.70 4.58 11.47
CA CYS A 207 -4.87 4.83 12.64
C CYS A 207 -4.45 6.31 12.76
N GLN A 208 -3.86 6.67 13.89
CA GLN A 208 -3.41 8.04 14.16
C GLN A 208 -2.21 8.47 13.28
N ASP A 209 -1.50 7.54 12.68
CA ASP A 209 -0.45 7.85 11.71
C ASP A 209 -1.00 8.30 10.34
N GLY A 210 -2.28 8.06 10.06
CA GLY A 210 -2.95 8.49 8.84
C GLY A 210 -2.71 7.63 7.61
N ILE A 211 -1.96 6.51 7.72
CA ILE A 211 -1.66 5.61 6.60
C ILE A 211 -2.16 4.18 6.82
N HIS A 212 -2.10 3.66 8.04
CA HIS A 212 -2.56 2.31 8.33
C HIS A 212 -4.05 2.30 8.66
N PRO A 213 -4.83 1.37 8.11
CA PRO A 213 -6.16 1.08 8.64
C PRO A 213 -6.06 0.62 10.10
N ASN A 214 -7.03 0.98 10.93
CA ASN A 214 -7.18 0.41 12.25
C ASN A 214 -7.98 -0.91 12.18
N GLN A 215 -8.28 -1.53 13.31
CA GLN A 215 -9.03 -2.79 13.35
C GLN A 215 -10.37 -2.70 12.60
N ASN A 216 -11.12 -1.61 12.77
CA ASN A 216 -12.38 -1.40 12.05
C ASN A 216 -12.15 -1.21 10.55
N GLY A 217 -11.05 -0.53 10.17
CA GLY A 217 -10.62 -0.38 8.79
C GLY A 217 -10.32 -1.74 8.13
N TYR A 218 -9.59 -2.62 8.80
CA TYR A 218 -9.33 -3.96 8.28
C TYR A 218 -10.60 -4.81 8.18
N GLN A 219 -11.54 -4.69 9.12
CA GLN A 219 -12.86 -5.32 9.03
C GLN A 219 -13.67 -4.77 7.84
N TYR A 220 -13.63 -3.46 7.63
CA TYR A 220 -14.28 -2.85 6.47
C TYR A 220 -13.67 -3.34 5.15
N MET A 221 -12.34 -3.33 5.05
CA MET A 221 -11.62 -3.87 3.88
C MET A 221 -11.95 -5.35 3.64
N SER A 222 -12.15 -6.15 4.71
CA SER A 222 -12.53 -7.57 4.52
C SER A 222 -13.87 -7.71 3.82
N LYS A 223 -14.83 -6.83 4.07
CA LYS A 223 -16.12 -6.83 3.38
C LYS A 223 -15.99 -6.45 1.91
N VAL A 224 -15.06 -5.56 1.59
CA VAL A 224 -14.73 -5.23 0.19
C VAL A 224 -14.16 -6.46 -0.53
N TRP A 225 -13.23 -7.19 0.10
CA TRP A 225 -12.70 -8.44 -0.43
C TRP A 225 -13.81 -9.49 -0.64
N GLU A 226 -14.71 -9.66 0.33
CA GLU A 226 -15.83 -10.60 0.28
C GLU A 226 -16.80 -10.30 -0.87
N GLN A 227 -16.94 -9.04 -1.25
CA GLN A 227 -17.80 -8.61 -2.36
C GLN A 227 -17.15 -8.83 -3.74
N ILE A 228 -15.84 -8.55 -3.86
CA ILE A 228 -15.15 -8.48 -5.15
C ILE A 228 -14.49 -9.82 -5.54
N LEU A 229 -13.87 -10.52 -4.58
CA LEU A 229 -13.15 -11.76 -4.89
C LEU A 229 -14.02 -12.86 -5.52
N PRO A 230 -15.32 -13.03 -5.20
CA PRO A 230 -16.15 -14.02 -5.87
C PRO A 230 -16.25 -13.89 -7.40
N GLU A 231 -15.96 -12.69 -7.95
CA GLU A 231 -15.95 -12.47 -9.41
C GLU A 231 -14.77 -13.19 -10.11
N ILE A 232 -13.72 -13.53 -9.36
CA ILE A 232 -12.48 -14.13 -9.89
C ILE A 232 -12.09 -15.45 -9.21
N LEU A 233 -12.80 -15.85 -8.14
CA LEU A 233 -12.66 -17.16 -7.44
C LEU A 233 -13.40 -18.35 -8.14
#